data_8f2ad0b0029caca89206f2fcbc26dfe4
#
_entry.id   8f2ad0b0029caca89206f2fcbc26dfe4
#
_cell.length_a   1.000
_cell.length_b   1.000
_cell.length_c   1.000
_cell.angle_alpha   90.00
_cell.angle_beta   90.00
_cell.angle_gamma   90.00
#
_symmetry.space_group_name_H-M   'P 1'
#
loop_
_entity.id
_entity.type
_entity.pdbx_description
1 polymer ?
#
loop_
_entity_poly.entity_id
_entity_poly.type
_entity_poly.pdbx_seq_one_letter_code
_entity_poly.pdbx_strand_id
1 'polypeptide(L)'
;MSDLNPALEKFRAKDDIFTPSNMISAMRAMMAVPAVIAIIGHWYLLVASICVAAFISDMLDGLIARKTDSVSEMGKVIDPLADKIYVGCVVIAMAAYSLIPIWFLAIIIGRDLLIVLGGIWAKKRLGVILPSNYPGKIAVVAISISIFMVFVNVPKNIIEIFQYISVVLMAVSLVLYSQRLLKLMRIKN
;
A
#
# COMPACT_ATOMS: atom_id res chain seq x y z
N MET A 1 35.80 28.81 -1.68
CA MET A 1 34.71 27.91 -2.14
C MET A 1 34.07 27.22 -0.92
N SER A 2 33.64 28.02 0.03
CA SER A 2 33.21 27.54 1.35
C SER A 2 32.22 28.57 1.94
N ASP A 3 31.05 28.73 1.38
CA ASP A 3 29.95 29.44 2.05
C ASP A 3 28.64 29.07 1.35
N LEU A 4 28.28 27.80 1.34
CA LEU A 4 26.92 27.40 1.03
C LEU A 4 26.08 27.69 2.26
N ASN A 5 25.11 28.60 2.08
CA ASN A 5 24.13 29.04 3.06
C ASN A 5 23.58 27.84 3.89
N PRO A 6 23.67 27.85 5.25
CA PRO A 6 23.15 26.78 6.11
C PRO A 6 21.67 26.45 5.89
N ALA A 7 20.91 27.41 5.30
CA ALA A 7 19.54 27.17 4.88
C ALA A 7 19.43 26.18 3.71
N LEU A 8 20.45 26.09 2.83
CA LEU A 8 20.49 25.15 1.71
C LEU A 8 20.95 23.75 2.15
N GLU A 9 21.74 23.63 3.23
CA GLU A 9 22.05 22.32 3.81
C GLU A 9 20.83 21.62 4.41
N LYS A 10 19.89 22.39 4.93
CA LYS A 10 18.61 21.86 5.44
C LYS A 10 17.69 21.34 4.33
N PHE A 11 17.87 21.82 3.10
CA PHE A 11 17.16 21.38 1.88
C PHE A 11 17.94 20.33 1.08
N ARG A 12 19.19 20.08 1.43
CA ARG A 12 19.93 18.93 0.92
C ARG A 12 19.38 17.72 1.64
N ALA A 13 18.24 17.22 1.12
CA ALA A 13 17.68 15.95 1.55
C ALA A 13 18.84 14.95 1.54
N LYS A 14 19.12 14.36 2.70
CA LYS A 14 20.14 13.32 2.82
C LYS A 14 19.76 12.23 1.83
N ASP A 15 20.49 12.13 0.72
CA ASP A 15 20.37 11.05 -0.27
C ASP A 15 20.80 9.69 0.32
N ASP A 16 20.75 9.56 1.64
CA ASP A 16 21.05 8.33 2.35
C ASP A 16 19.94 7.32 2.08
N ILE A 17 20.23 6.40 1.17
CA ILE A 17 19.38 5.23 0.89
C ILE A 17 19.24 4.35 2.14
N PHE A 18 20.25 4.34 3.01
CA PHE A 18 20.29 3.57 4.26
C PHE A 18 19.76 4.37 5.45
N THR A 19 18.49 4.75 5.41
CA THR A 19 17.81 5.28 6.60
C THR A 19 17.15 4.14 7.38
N PRO A 20 16.99 4.26 8.71
CA PRO A 20 16.26 3.25 9.50
C PRO A 20 14.87 2.95 8.95
N SER A 21 14.14 3.97 8.46
CA SER A 21 12.85 3.80 7.82
C SER A 21 12.93 2.93 6.56
N ASN A 22 13.86 3.24 5.64
CA ASN A 22 14.05 2.45 4.41
C ASN A 22 14.44 1.00 4.70
N MET A 23 15.22 0.76 5.75
CA MET A 23 15.58 -0.60 6.17
C MET A 23 14.35 -1.38 6.67
N ILE A 24 13.49 -0.74 7.46
CA ILE A 24 12.25 -1.38 7.94
C ILE A 24 11.33 -1.69 6.76
N SER A 25 11.18 -0.79 5.80
CA SER A 25 10.38 -1.02 4.58
C SER A 25 10.95 -2.16 3.73
N ALA A 26 12.28 -2.22 3.57
CA ALA A 26 12.94 -3.34 2.88
C ALA A 26 12.72 -4.68 3.60
N MET A 27 12.83 -4.71 4.94
CA MET A 27 12.51 -5.90 5.74
C MET A 27 11.05 -6.34 5.55
N ARG A 28 10.12 -5.40 5.48
CA ARG A 28 8.70 -5.71 5.21
C ARG A 28 8.53 -6.38 3.84
N ALA A 29 9.17 -5.86 2.79
CA ALA A 29 9.14 -6.52 1.48
C ALA A 29 9.71 -7.96 1.55
N MET A 30 10.80 -8.17 2.29
CA MET A 30 11.38 -9.51 2.49
C MET A 30 10.46 -10.44 3.30
N MET A 31 9.61 -9.92 4.19
CA MET A 31 8.62 -10.74 4.91
C MET A 31 7.59 -11.39 3.98
N ALA A 32 7.47 -10.95 2.72
CA ALA A 32 6.64 -11.62 1.72
C ALA A 32 7.10 -13.07 1.48
N VAL A 33 8.40 -13.34 1.51
CA VAL A 33 8.94 -14.68 1.27
C VAL A 33 8.47 -15.69 2.32
N PRO A 34 8.73 -15.48 3.63
CA PRO A 34 8.23 -16.41 4.65
C PRO A 34 6.70 -16.46 4.71
N ALA A 35 5.98 -15.37 4.41
CA ALA A 35 4.53 -15.37 4.33
C ALA A 35 4.02 -16.30 3.22
N VAL A 36 4.60 -16.22 2.02
CA VAL A 36 4.24 -17.10 0.89
C VAL A 36 4.59 -18.55 1.20
N ILE A 37 5.76 -18.84 1.77
CA ILE A 37 6.15 -20.19 2.19
C ILE A 37 5.14 -20.74 3.21
N ALA A 38 4.73 -19.93 4.18
CA ALA A 38 3.75 -20.33 5.19
C ALA A 38 2.36 -20.58 4.59
N ILE A 39 1.95 -19.82 3.55
CA ILE A 39 0.72 -20.08 2.79
C ILE A 39 0.80 -21.43 2.09
N ILE A 40 1.92 -21.71 1.41
CA ILE A 40 2.18 -22.98 0.72
C ILE A 40 2.14 -24.16 1.71
N GLY A 41 2.70 -23.99 2.87
CA GLY A 41 2.72 -24.98 3.97
C GLY A 41 1.39 -25.09 4.73
N HIS A 42 0.37 -24.29 4.41
CA HIS A 42 -0.91 -24.21 5.14
C HIS A 42 -0.74 -23.83 6.63
N TRP A 43 0.33 -23.10 6.98
CA TRP A 43 0.61 -22.64 8.35
C TRP A 43 -0.08 -21.29 8.62
N TYR A 44 -1.40 -21.29 8.60
CA TYR A 44 -2.20 -20.07 8.62
C TYR A 44 -1.96 -19.18 9.84
N LEU A 45 -1.74 -19.77 11.02
CA LEU A 45 -1.40 -19.01 12.23
C LEU A 45 -0.07 -18.26 12.07
N LEU A 46 0.92 -18.89 11.42
CA LEU A 46 2.20 -18.23 11.11
C LEU A 46 1.99 -17.07 10.13
N VAL A 47 1.17 -17.27 9.09
CA VAL A 47 0.84 -16.17 8.16
C VAL A 47 0.17 -15.02 8.89
N ALA A 48 -0.81 -15.30 9.77
CA ALA A 48 -1.47 -14.27 10.58
C ALA A 48 -0.46 -13.51 11.45
N SER A 49 0.48 -14.21 12.08
CA SER A 49 1.54 -13.61 12.89
C SER A 49 2.47 -12.72 12.08
N ILE A 50 2.84 -13.14 10.86
CA ILE A 50 3.65 -12.34 9.92
C ILE A 50 2.89 -11.09 9.47
N CYS A 51 1.58 -11.21 9.17
CA CYS A 51 0.74 -10.06 8.80
C CYS A 51 0.66 -9.02 9.94
N VAL A 52 0.49 -9.47 11.19
CA VAL A 52 0.49 -8.58 12.36
C VAL A 52 1.85 -7.91 12.53
N ALA A 53 2.95 -8.67 12.40
CA ALA A 53 4.30 -8.12 12.50
C ALA A 53 4.58 -7.08 11.40
N ALA A 54 4.15 -7.35 10.15
CA ALA A 54 4.27 -6.39 9.04
C ALA A 54 3.47 -5.11 9.30
N PHE A 55 2.26 -5.23 9.83
CA PHE A 55 1.42 -4.08 10.18
C PHE A 55 2.03 -3.23 11.31
N ILE A 56 2.54 -3.88 12.36
CA ILE A 56 3.23 -3.19 13.46
C ILE A 56 4.48 -2.48 12.94
N SER A 57 5.25 -3.14 12.07
CA SER A 57 6.44 -2.57 11.43
C SER A 57 6.11 -1.29 10.66
N ASP A 58 5.00 -1.27 9.89
CA ASP A 58 4.51 -0.09 9.15
C ASP A 58 4.12 1.07 10.09
N MET A 59 3.50 0.76 11.23
CA MET A 59 3.20 1.78 12.22
C MET A 59 4.46 2.36 12.87
N LEU A 60 5.46 1.52 13.13
CA LEU A 60 6.72 1.93 13.77
C LEU A 60 7.57 2.80 12.86
N ASP A 61 7.74 2.44 11.58
CA ASP A 61 8.53 3.24 10.66
C ASP A 61 7.90 4.62 10.41
N GLY A 62 6.57 4.69 10.29
CA GLY A 62 5.84 5.95 10.21
C GLY A 62 5.97 6.82 11.48
N LEU A 63 6.12 6.23 12.66
CA LEU A 63 6.38 6.97 13.91
C LEU A 63 7.83 7.43 14.00
N ILE A 64 8.79 6.58 13.63
CA ILE A 64 10.22 6.89 13.65
C ILE A 64 10.52 8.00 12.64
N ALA A 65 10.04 7.89 11.40
CA ALA A 65 10.24 8.88 10.35
C ALA A 65 9.74 10.27 10.77
N ARG A 66 8.60 10.36 11.48
CA ARG A 66 8.06 11.63 12.01
C ARG A 66 8.86 12.21 13.16
N LYS A 67 9.51 11.37 14.00
CA LYS A 67 10.30 11.83 15.15
C LYS A 67 11.72 12.24 14.78
N THR A 68 12.28 11.65 13.73
CA THR A 68 13.69 11.84 13.37
C THR A 68 13.92 12.84 12.23
N ASP A 69 12.82 13.42 11.66
CA ASP A 69 12.88 14.27 10.46
C ASP A 69 13.73 13.66 9.31
N SER A 70 13.87 12.32 9.32
CA SER A 70 14.72 11.55 8.42
C SER A 70 13.96 11.00 7.21
N VAL A 71 12.98 11.76 6.70
CA VAL A 71 12.26 11.36 5.48
C VAL A 71 13.15 11.64 4.28
N SER A 72 13.81 10.59 3.77
CA SER A 72 14.57 10.71 2.52
C SER A 72 13.62 10.78 1.30
N GLU A 73 14.04 11.47 0.23
CA GLU A 73 13.26 11.47 -1.03
C GLU A 73 13.08 10.06 -1.60
N MET A 74 14.10 9.20 -1.44
CA MET A 74 14.04 7.78 -1.81
C MET A 74 13.07 6.98 -0.92
N GLY A 75 12.99 7.26 0.38
CA GLY A 75 12.06 6.61 1.31
C GLY A 75 10.60 6.82 0.89
N LYS A 76 10.24 8.01 0.45
CA LYS A 76 8.89 8.32 -0.07
C LYS A 76 8.45 7.41 -1.22
N VAL A 77 9.41 6.78 -1.93
CA VAL A 77 9.14 5.86 -3.04
C VAL A 77 9.27 4.41 -2.58
N ILE A 78 10.28 4.11 -1.75
CA ILE A 78 10.59 2.75 -1.27
C ILE A 78 9.45 2.21 -0.40
N ASP A 79 8.93 3.02 0.53
CA ASP A 79 7.89 2.60 1.46
C ASP A 79 6.60 2.13 0.74
N PRO A 80 5.97 2.94 -0.15
CA PRO A 80 4.80 2.46 -0.87
C PRO A 80 5.07 1.28 -1.81
N LEU A 81 6.31 1.15 -2.30
CA LEU A 81 6.69 0.04 -3.16
C LEU A 81 6.84 -1.26 -2.36
N ALA A 82 7.50 -1.20 -1.21
CA ALA A 82 7.66 -2.33 -0.30
C ALA A 82 6.31 -2.90 0.15
N ASP A 83 5.38 -2.01 0.53
CA ASP A 83 4.01 -2.39 0.89
C ASP A 83 3.30 -3.11 -0.25
N LYS A 84 3.37 -2.57 -1.45
CA LYS A 84 2.73 -3.19 -2.61
C LYS A 84 3.34 -4.54 -2.98
N ILE A 85 4.65 -4.69 -2.83
CA ILE A 85 5.34 -5.97 -3.04
C ILE A 85 4.84 -7.00 -2.02
N TYR A 86 4.87 -6.65 -0.72
CA TYR A 86 4.43 -7.54 0.34
C TYR A 86 2.97 -7.97 0.15
N VAL A 87 2.05 -7.02 0.08
CA VAL A 87 0.61 -7.30 -0.08
C VAL A 87 0.34 -8.04 -1.39
N GLY A 88 0.97 -7.62 -2.49
CA GLY A 88 0.82 -8.26 -3.80
C GLY A 88 1.22 -9.73 -3.78
N CYS A 89 2.38 -10.08 -3.23
CA CYS A 89 2.85 -11.46 -3.11
C CYS A 89 1.88 -12.31 -2.27
N VAL A 90 1.45 -11.79 -1.12
CA VAL A 90 0.52 -12.49 -0.24
C VAL A 90 -0.83 -12.74 -0.93
N VAL A 91 -1.43 -11.72 -1.54
CA VAL A 91 -2.75 -11.84 -2.17
C VAL A 91 -2.71 -12.74 -3.41
N ILE A 92 -1.63 -12.68 -4.20
CA ILE A 92 -1.43 -13.59 -5.34
C ILE A 92 -1.29 -15.05 -4.85
N ALA A 93 -0.49 -15.30 -3.81
CA ALA A 93 -0.36 -16.62 -3.22
C ALA A 93 -1.71 -17.12 -2.68
N MET A 94 -2.47 -16.29 -1.98
CA MET A 94 -3.81 -16.66 -1.49
C MET A 94 -4.75 -17.05 -2.62
N ALA A 95 -4.75 -16.33 -3.74
CA ALA A 95 -5.57 -16.67 -4.89
C ALA A 95 -5.11 -17.97 -5.56
N ALA A 96 -3.79 -18.18 -5.69
CA ALA A 96 -3.22 -19.41 -6.26
C ALA A 96 -3.58 -20.66 -5.44
N TYR A 97 -3.70 -20.52 -4.12
CA TYR A 97 -4.11 -21.58 -3.20
C TYR A 97 -5.62 -21.58 -2.89
N SER A 98 -6.43 -20.86 -3.68
CA SER A 98 -7.89 -20.78 -3.55
C SER A 98 -8.40 -20.32 -2.18
N LEU A 99 -7.59 -19.59 -1.43
CA LEU A 99 -7.96 -18.98 -0.14
C LEU A 99 -8.85 -17.74 -0.32
N ILE A 100 -8.72 -17.06 -1.45
CA ILE A 100 -9.60 -15.98 -1.88
C ILE A 100 -10.04 -16.22 -3.33
N PRO A 101 -11.23 -15.75 -3.73
CA PRO A 101 -11.69 -15.92 -5.10
C PRO A 101 -10.87 -15.03 -6.06
N ILE A 102 -10.58 -15.57 -7.25
CA ILE A 102 -9.77 -14.88 -8.28
C ILE A 102 -10.39 -13.54 -8.72
N TRP A 103 -11.73 -13.43 -8.69
CA TRP A 103 -12.40 -12.16 -9.02
C TRP A 103 -12.06 -11.05 -8.02
N PHE A 104 -11.90 -11.38 -6.73
CA PHE A 104 -11.52 -10.42 -5.70
C PHE A 104 -10.10 -9.90 -5.91
N LEU A 105 -9.15 -10.81 -6.22
CA LEU A 105 -7.78 -10.44 -6.62
C LEU A 105 -7.79 -9.52 -7.85
N ALA A 106 -8.55 -9.88 -8.90
CA ALA A 106 -8.61 -9.09 -10.12
C ALA A 106 -9.14 -7.66 -9.89
N ILE A 107 -10.13 -7.49 -9.00
CA ILE A 107 -10.67 -6.19 -8.66
C ILE A 107 -9.62 -5.36 -7.88
N ILE A 108 -8.90 -5.95 -6.92
CA ILE A 108 -7.85 -5.25 -6.15
C ILE A 108 -6.77 -4.75 -7.10
N ILE A 109 -6.20 -5.63 -7.92
CA ILE A 109 -5.12 -5.28 -8.86
C ILE A 109 -5.61 -4.29 -9.90
N GLY A 110 -6.77 -4.53 -10.48
CA GLY A 110 -7.34 -3.66 -11.51
C GLY A 110 -7.58 -2.23 -11.00
N ARG A 111 -8.15 -2.10 -9.82
CA ARG A 111 -8.35 -0.80 -9.16
C ARG A 111 -7.04 -0.08 -8.90
N ASP A 112 -6.04 -0.77 -8.35
CA ASP A 112 -4.75 -0.15 -8.05
C ASP A 112 -4.02 0.28 -9.31
N LEU A 113 -4.08 -0.52 -10.37
CA LEU A 113 -3.52 -0.18 -11.67
C LEU A 113 -4.19 1.05 -12.26
N LEU A 114 -5.53 1.13 -12.22
CA LEU A 114 -6.28 2.28 -12.72
C LEU A 114 -5.92 3.58 -11.97
N ILE A 115 -5.75 3.53 -10.66
CA ILE A 115 -5.34 4.68 -9.86
C ILE A 115 -3.91 5.11 -10.20
N VAL A 116 -2.98 4.17 -10.35
CA VAL A 116 -1.59 4.47 -10.72
C VAL A 116 -1.52 5.07 -12.12
N LEU A 117 -2.17 4.46 -13.10
CA LEU A 117 -2.20 4.97 -14.48
C LEU A 117 -2.86 6.35 -14.55
N GLY A 118 -3.99 6.53 -13.87
CA GLY A 118 -4.66 7.83 -13.76
C GLY A 118 -3.79 8.89 -13.08
N GLY A 119 -3.05 8.52 -12.04
CA GLY A 119 -2.10 9.40 -11.36
C GLY A 119 -0.91 9.81 -12.24
N ILE A 120 -0.31 8.88 -12.96
CA ILE A 120 0.78 9.15 -13.91
C ILE A 120 0.28 10.07 -15.03
N TRP A 121 -0.89 9.78 -15.58
CA TRP A 121 -1.50 10.60 -16.62
C TRP A 121 -1.80 12.02 -16.12
N ALA A 122 -2.37 12.17 -14.92
CA ALA A 122 -2.64 13.46 -14.29
C ALA A 122 -1.35 14.27 -14.08
N LYS A 123 -0.29 13.63 -13.56
CA LYS A 123 1.02 14.28 -13.40
C LYS A 123 1.58 14.78 -14.74
N LYS A 124 1.48 13.96 -15.78
CA LYS A 124 2.02 14.27 -17.11
C LYS A 124 1.25 15.38 -17.83
N ARG A 125 -0.09 15.40 -17.72
CA ARG A 125 -0.98 16.37 -18.41
C ARG A 125 -1.27 17.61 -17.59
N LEU A 126 -1.46 17.48 -16.30
CA LEU A 126 -1.93 18.55 -15.41
C LEU A 126 -0.82 19.11 -14.51
N GLY A 127 0.31 18.41 -14.38
CA GLY A 127 1.39 18.78 -13.45
C GLY A 127 1.02 18.57 -11.97
N VAL A 128 -0.10 17.90 -11.67
CA VAL A 128 -0.64 17.74 -10.32
C VAL A 128 -0.65 16.26 -9.92
N ILE A 129 -0.25 15.96 -8.69
CA ILE A 129 -0.38 14.65 -8.09
C ILE A 129 -1.68 14.63 -7.29
N LEU A 130 -2.61 13.73 -7.67
CA LEU A 130 -3.88 13.56 -6.96
C LEU A 130 -3.66 12.76 -5.68
N PRO A 131 -3.99 13.31 -4.51
CA PRO A 131 -3.91 12.55 -3.26
C PRO A 131 -4.99 11.46 -3.21
N SER A 132 -4.71 10.38 -2.45
CA SER A 132 -5.70 9.33 -2.17
C SER A 132 -6.93 9.91 -1.47
N ASN A 133 -8.10 9.30 -1.71
CA ASN A 133 -9.35 9.71 -1.08
C ASN A 133 -9.66 8.86 0.18
N TYR A 134 -10.52 9.38 1.05
CA TYR A 134 -10.93 8.70 2.28
C TYR A 134 -11.53 7.30 2.04
N PRO A 135 -12.51 7.11 1.11
CA PRO A 135 -13.05 5.78 0.83
C PRO A 135 -11.98 4.79 0.36
N GLY A 136 -10.95 5.26 -0.36
CA GLY A 136 -9.83 4.41 -0.77
C GLY A 136 -9.01 3.89 0.41
N LYS A 137 -8.80 4.72 1.44
CA LYS A 137 -8.13 4.30 2.68
C LYS A 137 -8.95 3.27 3.44
N ILE A 138 -10.26 3.51 3.58
CA ILE A 138 -11.18 2.58 4.26
C ILE A 138 -11.26 1.24 3.48
N ALA A 139 -11.26 1.29 2.15
CA ALA A 139 -11.25 0.09 1.31
C ALA A 139 -10.01 -0.78 1.58
N VAL A 140 -8.82 -0.18 1.68
CA VAL A 140 -7.58 -0.91 1.99
C VAL A 140 -7.67 -1.57 3.36
N VAL A 141 -8.19 -0.87 4.38
CA VAL A 141 -8.41 -1.45 5.72
C VAL A 141 -9.38 -2.62 5.65
N ALA A 142 -10.50 -2.49 4.94
CA ALA A 142 -11.49 -3.55 4.80
C ALA A 142 -10.92 -4.79 4.06
N ILE A 143 -10.10 -4.58 3.01
CA ILE A 143 -9.35 -5.65 2.33
C ILE A 143 -8.41 -6.35 3.31
N SER A 144 -7.61 -5.60 4.07
CA SER A 144 -6.66 -6.16 5.04
C SER A 144 -7.36 -6.99 6.10
N ILE A 145 -8.51 -6.52 6.60
CA ILE A 145 -9.33 -7.27 7.56
C ILE A 145 -9.86 -8.55 6.91
N SER A 146 -10.39 -8.51 5.69
CA SER A 146 -10.92 -9.70 5.02
C SER A 146 -9.84 -10.75 4.74
N ILE A 147 -8.62 -10.32 4.39
CA ILE A 147 -7.45 -11.18 4.22
C ILE A 147 -7.04 -11.83 5.54
N PHE A 148 -6.95 -11.03 6.59
CA PHE A 148 -6.58 -11.53 7.92
C PHE A 148 -7.57 -12.56 8.48
N MET A 149 -8.88 -12.33 8.26
CA MET A 149 -9.95 -13.26 8.66
C MET A 149 -9.78 -14.67 8.08
N VAL A 150 -9.23 -14.79 6.85
CA VAL A 150 -8.96 -16.09 6.22
C VAL A 150 -7.96 -16.89 7.05
N PHE A 151 -6.92 -16.25 7.55
CA PHE A 151 -5.83 -16.90 8.28
C PHE A 151 -6.23 -17.30 9.72
N VAL A 152 -7.22 -16.62 10.31
CA VAL A 152 -7.75 -16.97 11.64
C VAL A 152 -9.01 -17.85 11.57
N ASN A 153 -9.29 -18.45 10.42
CA ASN A 153 -10.40 -19.38 10.19
C ASN A 153 -11.79 -18.83 10.54
N VAL A 154 -12.04 -17.55 10.25
CA VAL A 154 -13.38 -16.97 10.36
C VAL A 154 -14.32 -17.66 9.36
N PRO A 155 -15.62 -17.88 9.69
CA PRO A 155 -16.59 -18.47 8.78
C PRO A 155 -16.64 -17.75 7.42
N LYS A 156 -16.65 -18.53 6.33
CA LYS A 156 -16.55 -18.03 4.96
C LYS A 156 -17.60 -16.98 4.60
N ASN A 157 -18.83 -17.14 5.08
CA ASN A 157 -19.90 -16.17 4.88
C ASN A 157 -19.57 -14.77 5.43
N ILE A 158 -18.89 -14.69 6.57
CA ILE A 158 -18.44 -13.43 7.16
C ILE A 158 -17.34 -12.82 6.32
N ILE A 159 -16.35 -13.63 5.88
CA ILE A 159 -15.28 -13.17 4.99
C ILE A 159 -15.84 -12.60 3.69
N GLU A 160 -16.81 -13.29 3.08
CA GLU A 160 -17.46 -12.84 1.84
C GLU A 160 -18.17 -11.48 2.02
N ILE A 161 -18.85 -11.26 3.15
CA ILE A 161 -19.48 -9.96 3.46
C ILE A 161 -18.39 -8.85 3.46
N PHE A 162 -17.26 -9.06 4.12
CA PHE A 162 -16.18 -8.09 4.15
C PHE A 162 -15.53 -7.88 2.76
N GLN A 163 -15.44 -8.93 1.95
CA GLN A 163 -14.97 -8.80 0.56
C GLN A 163 -15.94 -7.93 -0.26
N TYR A 164 -17.26 -8.15 -0.18
CA TYR A 164 -18.25 -7.31 -0.88
C TYR A 164 -18.23 -5.86 -0.39
N ILE A 165 -18.13 -5.62 0.92
CA ILE A 165 -17.97 -4.27 1.47
C ILE A 165 -16.73 -3.60 0.90
N SER A 166 -15.60 -4.32 0.84
CA SER A 166 -14.35 -3.80 0.27
C SER A 166 -14.51 -3.43 -1.21
N VAL A 167 -15.21 -4.25 -1.99
CA VAL A 167 -15.47 -3.98 -3.42
C VAL A 167 -16.31 -2.72 -3.60
N VAL A 168 -17.37 -2.56 -2.82
CA VAL A 168 -18.22 -1.35 -2.86
C VAL A 168 -17.39 -0.11 -2.52
N LEU A 169 -16.56 -0.17 -1.48
CA LEU A 169 -15.68 0.94 -1.09
C LEU A 169 -14.64 1.25 -2.17
N MET A 170 -14.09 0.23 -2.82
CA MET A 170 -13.16 0.40 -3.95
C MET A 170 -13.85 1.08 -5.14
N ALA A 171 -15.07 0.68 -5.48
CA ALA A 171 -15.85 1.29 -6.54
C ALA A 171 -16.16 2.76 -6.25
N VAL A 172 -16.62 3.08 -5.04
CA VAL A 172 -16.86 4.46 -4.60
C VAL A 172 -15.57 5.28 -4.66
N SER A 173 -14.44 4.72 -4.19
CA SER A 173 -13.14 5.37 -4.26
C SER A 173 -12.73 5.70 -5.68
N LEU A 174 -12.92 4.77 -6.63
CA LEU A 174 -12.58 4.94 -8.04
C LEU A 174 -13.44 6.02 -8.70
N VAL A 175 -14.75 6.01 -8.43
CA VAL A 175 -15.68 7.05 -8.94
C VAL A 175 -15.27 8.43 -8.45
N LEU A 176 -15.01 8.59 -7.16
CA LEU A 176 -14.59 9.89 -6.59
C LEU A 176 -13.22 10.33 -7.12
N TYR A 177 -12.30 9.40 -7.36
CA TYR A 177 -11.01 9.69 -7.97
C TYR A 177 -11.19 10.19 -9.42
N SER A 178 -12.02 9.50 -10.21
CA SER A 178 -12.33 9.87 -11.58
C SER A 178 -13.03 11.23 -11.68
N GLN A 179 -13.99 11.52 -10.78
CA GLN A 179 -14.66 12.83 -10.72
C GLN A 179 -13.68 13.98 -10.43
N ARG A 180 -12.74 13.77 -9.48
CA ARG A 180 -11.69 14.76 -9.19
C ARG A 180 -10.79 15.00 -10.40
N LEU A 181 -10.41 13.94 -11.09
CA LEU A 181 -9.60 14.01 -12.29
C LEU A 181 -10.31 14.81 -13.39
N LEU A 182 -11.57 14.50 -13.67
CA LEU A 182 -12.39 15.20 -14.66
C LEU A 182 -12.60 16.69 -14.31
N LYS A 183 -12.80 17.00 -13.02
CA LYS A 183 -12.95 18.39 -12.56
C LYS A 183 -11.67 19.20 -12.81
N LEU A 184 -10.50 18.63 -12.54
CA LEU A 184 -9.22 19.30 -12.80
C LEU A 184 -8.96 19.51 -14.30
N MET A 185 -9.40 18.59 -15.15
CA MET A 185 -9.32 18.72 -16.59
C MET A 185 -10.17 19.90 -17.10
N ARG A 186 -11.39 20.08 -16.56
CA ARG A 186 -12.29 21.19 -16.95
C ARG A 186 -11.76 22.57 -16.55
N ILE A 187 -10.96 22.66 -15.49
CA ILE A 187 -10.39 23.93 -15.02
C ILE A 187 -9.20 24.35 -15.88
N LYS A 188 -8.52 23.40 -16.53
CA LYS A 188 -7.32 23.67 -17.32
C LYS A 188 -7.62 23.96 -18.80
N ASN A 189 -8.80 23.56 -19.29
CA ASN A 189 -9.30 23.94 -20.62
C ASN A 189 -10.10 25.25 -20.55
#